data_b36a07c6d92ff763ce96f3af7b9f30e4
#
_entry.id   b36a07c6d92ff763ce96f3af7b9f30e4
#
_cell.length_a   1.000
_cell.length_b   1.000
_cell.length_c   1.000
_cell.angle_alpha   90.00
_cell.angle_beta   90.00
_cell.angle_gamma   90.00
#
_symmetry.space_group_name_H-M   'P 1'
#
loop_
_entity.id
_entity.type
_entity.pdbx_description
1 polymer ?
#
loop_
_entity_poly.entity_id
_entity_poly.type
_entity_poly.pdbx_seq_one_letter_code
_entity_poly.pdbx_strand_id
1 'polypeptide(L)'
;NGQSLFESGAILIYLAEKYNKFYEAKDRHTINQWLMAQMGIIGPMIGQHHQFHHYNAGKSEFGEERYFKITKRIYSELEERLSSSKYLAGNEYTIADIATWPWIARHEWHDIGLKNYNNLTRWYLDIAKREAVIKGYDLLKNNAEIPQP
;
A
#
# COMPACT_ATOMS: atom_id res chain seq x y z
N ASN A 1 -24.05 -14.71 -1.79
CA ASN A 1 -24.10 -16.18 -1.79
C ASN A 1 -23.95 -16.78 -0.39
N GLY A 2 -23.80 -15.99 0.68
CA GLY A 2 -23.64 -16.48 2.05
C GLY A 2 -22.25 -17.07 2.39
N GLN A 3 -21.29 -17.06 1.44
CA GLN A 3 -19.93 -17.51 1.68
C GLN A 3 -19.15 -16.42 2.46
N SER A 4 -18.59 -16.79 3.60
CA SER A 4 -17.70 -15.93 4.37
C SER A 4 -16.30 -15.95 3.72
N LEU A 5 -15.69 -14.76 3.58
CA LEU A 5 -14.31 -14.59 3.12
C LEU A 5 -13.54 -13.78 4.18
N PHE A 6 -12.28 -14.13 4.41
CA PHE A 6 -11.37 -13.40 5.26
C PHE A 6 -10.01 -13.27 4.56
N GLU A 7 -9.09 -12.49 5.11
CA GLU A 7 -7.84 -12.05 4.51
C GLU A 7 -8.05 -11.09 3.32
N SER A 8 -7.61 -9.84 3.47
CA SER A 8 -7.82 -8.81 2.44
C SER A 8 -7.21 -9.18 1.08
N GLY A 9 -6.08 -9.87 1.06
CA GLY A 9 -5.46 -10.37 -0.17
C GLY A 9 -6.31 -11.42 -0.88
N ALA A 10 -6.87 -12.36 -0.13
CA ALA A 10 -7.77 -13.39 -0.68
C ALA A 10 -9.07 -12.77 -1.19
N ILE A 11 -9.61 -11.78 -0.48
CA ILE A 11 -10.80 -11.03 -0.91
C ILE A 11 -10.53 -10.28 -2.21
N LEU A 12 -9.35 -9.63 -2.34
CA LEU A 12 -8.96 -8.95 -3.58
C LEU A 12 -8.85 -9.91 -4.76
N ILE A 13 -8.21 -11.08 -4.58
CA ILE A 13 -8.13 -12.12 -5.63
C ILE A 13 -9.54 -12.56 -6.05
N TYR A 14 -10.38 -12.92 -5.09
CA TYR A 14 -11.76 -13.35 -5.36
C TYR A 14 -12.56 -12.31 -6.14
N LEU A 15 -12.49 -11.04 -5.74
CA LEU A 15 -13.20 -9.95 -6.43
C LEU A 15 -12.63 -9.70 -7.83
N ALA A 16 -11.31 -9.72 -7.97
CA ALA A 16 -10.65 -9.52 -9.24
C ALA A 16 -11.00 -10.62 -10.26
N GLU A 17 -11.02 -11.87 -9.84
CA GLU A 17 -11.46 -13.00 -10.68
C GLU A 17 -12.96 -12.92 -11.01
N LYS A 18 -13.79 -12.64 -10.00
CA LYS A 18 -15.24 -12.52 -10.19
C LYS A 18 -15.64 -11.45 -11.20
N TYR A 19 -14.95 -10.31 -11.21
CA TYR A 19 -15.24 -9.19 -12.09
C TYR A 19 -14.29 -9.09 -13.28
N ASN A 20 -13.33 -9.99 -13.40
CA ASN A 20 -12.30 -10.02 -14.45
C ASN A 20 -11.59 -8.66 -14.60
N LYS A 21 -11.07 -8.11 -13.49
CA LYS A 21 -10.40 -6.81 -13.45
C LYS A 21 -9.18 -6.83 -12.53
N PHE A 22 -8.13 -6.11 -12.91
CA PHE A 22 -6.95 -5.86 -12.09
C PHE A 22 -6.10 -7.09 -11.74
N TYR A 23 -6.30 -8.23 -12.44
CA TYR A 23 -5.64 -9.49 -12.18
C TYR A 23 -5.44 -10.29 -13.45
N GLU A 24 -4.77 -9.70 -14.46
CA GLU A 24 -4.58 -10.29 -15.78
C GLU A 24 -3.77 -11.58 -15.73
N ALA A 25 -4.19 -12.59 -16.51
CA ALA A 25 -3.59 -13.92 -16.48
C ALA A 25 -2.10 -13.91 -16.87
N LYS A 26 -1.70 -13.06 -17.83
CA LYS A 26 -0.32 -12.91 -18.31
C LYS A 26 0.65 -12.39 -17.21
N ASP A 27 0.15 -11.57 -16.28
CA ASP A 27 0.94 -10.89 -15.25
C ASP A 27 0.72 -11.50 -13.85
N ARG A 28 -0.09 -12.56 -13.74
CA ARG A 28 -0.59 -13.13 -12.49
C ARG A 28 0.52 -13.47 -11.49
N HIS A 29 1.65 -14.02 -11.94
CA HIS A 29 2.76 -14.33 -11.05
C HIS A 29 3.36 -13.08 -10.43
N THR A 30 3.61 -12.05 -11.23
CA THR A 30 4.16 -10.78 -10.75
C THR A 30 3.17 -10.06 -9.83
N ILE A 31 1.87 -10.09 -10.17
CA ILE A 31 0.82 -9.53 -9.31
C ILE A 31 0.81 -10.23 -7.95
N ASN A 32 0.87 -11.57 -7.93
CA ASN A 32 0.89 -12.35 -6.71
C ASN A 32 2.14 -12.09 -5.86
N GLN A 33 3.33 -11.97 -6.49
CA GLN A 33 4.56 -11.63 -5.78
C GLN A 33 4.42 -10.31 -5.00
N TRP A 34 3.92 -9.25 -5.64
CA TRP A 34 3.74 -7.96 -5.00
C TRP A 34 2.59 -7.95 -3.99
N LEU A 35 1.51 -8.69 -4.28
CA LEU A 35 0.42 -8.86 -3.32
C LEU A 35 0.91 -9.58 -2.06
N MET A 36 1.70 -10.65 -2.19
CA MET A 36 2.26 -11.38 -1.05
C MET A 36 3.33 -10.56 -0.32
N ALA A 37 4.14 -9.79 -1.02
CA ALA A 37 5.08 -8.84 -0.41
C ALA A 37 4.33 -7.81 0.45
N GLN A 38 3.18 -7.32 -0.03
CA GLN A 38 2.33 -6.44 0.76
C GLN A 38 1.78 -7.14 1.99
N MET A 39 1.19 -8.34 1.86
CA MET A 39 0.58 -9.08 2.98
C MET A 39 1.60 -9.53 4.03
N GLY A 40 2.80 -9.94 3.61
CA GLY A 40 3.81 -10.50 4.50
C GLY A 40 4.81 -9.49 5.06
N ILE A 41 5.04 -8.38 4.36
CA ILE A 41 6.12 -7.44 4.72
C ILE A 41 5.59 -6.00 4.79
N ILE A 42 5.12 -5.43 3.67
CA ILE A 42 4.84 -3.98 3.58
C ILE A 42 3.80 -3.58 4.62
N GLY A 43 2.63 -4.19 4.58
CA GLY A 43 1.54 -3.90 5.51
C GLY A 43 1.92 -4.16 6.97
N PRO A 44 2.36 -5.38 7.33
CA PRO A 44 2.72 -5.71 8.70
C PRO A 44 3.83 -4.83 9.29
N MET A 45 4.89 -4.54 8.52
CA MET A 45 6.02 -3.76 9.04
C MET A 45 5.69 -2.27 9.18
N ILE A 46 4.98 -1.68 8.23
CA ILE A 46 4.44 -0.32 8.35
C ILE A 46 3.45 -0.25 9.52
N GLY A 47 2.62 -1.29 9.70
CA GLY A 47 1.73 -1.39 10.86
C GLY A 47 2.46 -1.39 12.20
N GLN A 48 3.59 -2.08 12.31
CA GLN A 48 4.44 -2.02 13.49
C GLN A 48 5.08 -0.64 13.65
N HIS A 49 5.48 0.01 12.55
CA HIS A 49 5.96 1.39 12.63
C HIS A 49 4.88 2.33 13.19
N HIS A 50 3.63 2.23 12.71
CA HIS A 50 2.51 2.98 13.30
C HIS A 50 2.35 2.69 14.79
N GLN A 51 2.47 1.42 15.18
CA GLN A 51 2.31 1.00 16.57
C GLN A 51 3.36 1.64 17.49
N PHE A 52 4.62 1.67 17.09
CA PHE A 52 5.71 2.19 17.92
C PHE A 52 5.90 3.70 17.78
N HIS A 53 5.86 4.23 16.57
CA HIS A 53 6.19 5.62 16.27
C HIS A 53 5.00 6.57 16.44
N HIS A 54 3.78 6.14 16.09
CA HIS A 54 2.59 7.00 16.13
C HIS A 54 1.72 6.77 17.38
N TYR A 55 1.31 5.53 17.64
CA TYR A 55 0.39 5.24 18.76
C TYR A 55 1.06 5.13 20.12
N ASN A 56 2.31 4.74 20.20
CA ASN A 56 3.06 4.51 21.44
C ASN A 56 4.44 5.16 21.43
N ALA A 57 4.56 6.34 20.82
CA ALA A 57 5.81 7.09 20.77
C ALA A 57 6.44 7.26 22.16
N GLY A 58 7.76 7.08 22.26
CA GLY A 58 8.54 7.18 23.49
C GLY A 58 8.45 5.96 24.41
N LYS A 59 7.68 4.91 24.07
CA LYS A 59 7.56 3.71 24.93
C LYS A 59 8.61 2.64 24.65
N SER A 60 9.23 2.63 23.47
CA SER A 60 10.26 1.65 23.10
C SER A 60 11.18 2.22 22.03
N GLU A 61 12.32 2.76 22.45
CA GLU A 61 13.35 3.27 21.54
C GLU A 61 13.80 2.21 20.53
N PHE A 62 14.01 0.97 20.98
CA PHE A 62 14.37 -0.14 20.11
C PHE A 62 13.29 -0.42 19.05
N GLY A 63 12.02 -0.43 19.43
CA GLY A 63 10.92 -0.67 18.51
C GLY A 63 10.78 0.46 17.49
N GLU A 64 10.84 1.70 17.94
CA GLU A 64 10.77 2.89 17.09
C GLU A 64 11.89 2.90 16.05
N GLU A 65 13.15 2.76 16.49
CA GLU A 65 14.30 2.75 15.60
C GLU A 65 14.26 1.59 14.59
N ARG A 66 13.92 0.38 15.06
CA ARG A 66 13.84 -0.81 14.25
C ARG A 66 12.83 -0.65 13.11
N TYR A 67 11.59 -0.29 13.47
CA TYR A 67 10.51 -0.25 12.47
C TYR A 67 10.56 1.00 11.59
N PHE A 68 11.14 2.10 12.06
CA PHE A 68 11.48 3.24 11.21
C PHE A 68 12.48 2.85 10.11
N LYS A 69 13.58 2.16 10.47
CA LYS A 69 14.57 1.66 9.49
C LYS A 69 13.94 0.70 8.47
N ILE A 70 13.09 -0.21 8.92
CA ILE A 70 12.40 -1.16 8.04
C ILE A 70 11.44 -0.41 7.10
N THR A 71 10.65 0.53 7.60
CA THR A 71 9.71 1.31 6.79
C THR A 71 10.46 2.17 5.75
N LYS A 72 11.55 2.80 6.14
CA LYS A 72 12.41 3.56 5.22
C LYS A 72 12.99 2.68 4.11
N ARG A 73 13.39 1.44 4.45
CA ARG A 73 13.83 0.46 3.46
C ARG A 73 12.70 0.06 2.49
N ILE A 74 11.49 -0.17 3.00
CA ILE A 74 10.30 -0.44 2.16
C ILE A 74 10.06 0.71 1.16
N TYR A 75 10.16 1.96 1.61
CA TYR A 75 10.05 3.12 0.70
C TYR A 75 11.10 3.09 -0.40
N SER A 76 12.35 2.76 -0.07
CA SER A 76 13.44 2.67 -1.06
C SER A 76 13.22 1.52 -2.06
N GLU A 77 12.75 0.36 -1.60
CA GLU A 77 12.44 -0.79 -2.46
C GLU A 77 11.25 -0.50 -3.39
N LEU A 78 10.21 0.19 -2.91
CA LEU A 78 9.09 0.64 -3.74
C LEU A 78 9.52 1.71 -4.75
N GLU A 79 10.36 2.67 -4.34
CA GLU A 79 10.95 3.69 -5.23
C GLU A 79 11.73 3.04 -6.37
N GLU A 80 12.62 2.11 -6.04
CA GLU A 80 13.42 1.36 -7.03
C GLU A 80 12.51 0.60 -8.00
N ARG A 81 11.53 -0.14 -7.48
CA ARG A 81 10.58 -0.87 -8.32
C ARG A 81 9.83 0.07 -9.28
N LEU A 82 9.34 1.17 -8.78
CA LEU A 82 8.55 2.13 -9.56
C LEU A 82 9.39 3.02 -10.49
N SER A 83 10.70 2.99 -10.37
CA SER A 83 11.60 3.64 -11.34
C SER A 83 11.60 2.93 -12.70
N SER A 84 11.35 1.62 -12.71
CA SER A 84 11.34 0.76 -13.92
C SER A 84 9.94 0.36 -14.39
N SER A 85 8.89 0.72 -13.65
CA SER A 85 7.51 0.38 -14.00
C SER A 85 6.51 1.42 -13.53
N LYS A 86 5.37 1.49 -14.20
CA LYS A 86 4.31 2.44 -13.84
C LYS A 86 3.62 2.06 -12.53
N TYR A 87 3.37 0.76 -12.32
CA TYR A 87 2.72 0.18 -11.15
C TYR A 87 3.55 -1.00 -10.61
N LEU A 88 3.18 -1.53 -9.45
CA LEU A 88 3.96 -2.56 -8.77
C LEU A 88 4.15 -3.84 -9.58
N ALA A 89 3.13 -4.28 -10.31
CA ALA A 89 3.21 -5.49 -11.11
C ALA A 89 3.61 -5.23 -12.59
N GLY A 90 3.79 -3.97 -13.00
CA GLY A 90 4.14 -3.60 -14.38
C GLY A 90 3.48 -2.30 -14.82
N ASN A 91 2.94 -2.28 -16.04
CA ASN A 91 2.36 -1.05 -16.61
C ASN A 91 0.87 -0.89 -16.32
N GLU A 92 0.21 -1.91 -15.80
CA GLU A 92 -1.22 -1.92 -15.49
C GLU A 92 -1.48 -1.83 -13.98
N TYR A 93 -2.54 -1.11 -13.61
CA TYR A 93 -3.01 -1.02 -12.23
C TYR A 93 -3.65 -2.34 -11.81
N THR A 94 -3.20 -2.91 -10.69
CA THR A 94 -3.57 -4.24 -10.25
C THR A 94 -3.98 -4.30 -8.77
N ILE A 95 -4.44 -5.47 -8.33
CA ILE A 95 -4.75 -5.71 -6.91
C ILE A 95 -3.52 -5.56 -5.99
N ALA A 96 -2.31 -5.67 -6.50
CA ALA A 96 -1.09 -5.39 -5.74
C ALA A 96 -1.00 -3.90 -5.34
N ASP A 97 -1.34 -3.01 -6.27
CA ASP A 97 -1.40 -1.57 -6.01
C ASP A 97 -2.57 -1.23 -5.08
N ILE A 98 -3.72 -1.85 -5.30
CA ILE A 98 -4.92 -1.66 -4.45
C ILE A 98 -4.61 -2.02 -2.99
N ALA A 99 -3.87 -3.12 -2.77
CA ALA A 99 -3.50 -3.57 -1.43
C ALA A 99 -2.42 -2.70 -0.76
N THR A 100 -1.49 -2.16 -1.55
CA THR A 100 -0.31 -1.44 -1.03
C THR A 100 -0.59 0.04 -0.78
N TRP A 101 -1.34 0.68 -1.67
CA TRP A 101 -1.58 2.13 -1.62
C TRP A 101 -2.13 2.64 -0.28
N PRO A 102 -3.09 1.98 0.40
CA PRO A 102 -3.65 2.46 1.68
C PRO A 102 -2.61 2.57 2.80
N TRP A 103 -1.53 1.80 2.73
CA TRP A 103 -0.43 1.87 3.69
C TRP A 103 0.42 3.12 3.46
N ILE A 104 0.72 3.44 2.19
CA ILE A 104 1.44 4.66 1.84
C ILE A 104 0.57 5.91 2.04
N ALA A 105 -0.74 5.79 1.94
CA ALA A 105 -1.68 6.89 2.25
C ALA A 105 -1.63 7.37 3.72
N ARG A 106 -0.87 6.69 4.57
CA ARG A 106 -0.56 7.09 5.96
C ARG A 106 0.83 7.71 6.09
N HIS A 107 1.44 8.17 4.99
CA HIS A 107 2.82 8.66 4.95
C HIS A 107 3.13 9.77 5.97
N GLU A 108 2.14 10.57 6.37
CA GLU A 108 2.30 11.59 7.43
C GLU A 108 2.68 10.97 8.79
N TRP A 109 2.27 9.71 9.04
CA TRP A 109 2.60 8.98 10.28
C TRP A 109 3.97 8.31 10.23
N HIS A 110 4.62 8.30 9.05
CA HIS A 110 5.87 7.58 8.86
C HIS A 110 7.10 8.43 9.16
N ASP A 111 6.98 9.76 9.13
CA ASP A 111 8.07 10.71 9.32
C ASP A 111 9.30 10.46 8.42
N ILE A 112 9.04 10.00 7.18
CA ILE A 112 10.06 9.66 6.18
C ILE A 112 10.13 10.71 5.09
N GLY A 113 9.00 11.36 4.78
CA GLY A 113 8.87 12.35 3.71
C GLY A 113 8.69 11.70 2.34
N LEU A 114 7.44 11.38 1.98
CA LEU A 114 7.08 10.74 0.72
C LEU A 114 7.63 11.50 -0.50
N LYS A 115 7.60 12.83 -0.47
CA LYS A 115 8.12 13.71 -1.55
C LYS A 115 9.60 13.50 -1.91
N ASN A 116 10.38 12.83 -1.05
CA ASN A 116 11.78 12.52 -1.33
C ASN A 116 11.94 11.29 -2.24
N TYR A 117 10.85 10.61 -2.59
CA TYR A 117 10.77 9.39 -3.39
C TYR A 117 9.95 9.68 -4.65
N ASN A 118 10.59 10.13 -5.72
CA ASN A 118 9.93 10.69 -6.91
C ASN A 118 8.97 9.70 -7.59
N ASN A 119 9.39 8.45 -7.77
CA ASN A 119 8.59 7.43 -8.45
C ASN A 119 7.45 6.91 -7.55
N LEU A 120 7.70 6.75 -6.27
CA LEU A 120 6.69 6.39 -5.29
C LEU A 120 5.65 7.51 -5.13
N THR A 121 6.08 8.78 -5.13
CA THR A 121 5.20 9.95 -5.11
C THR A 121 4.32 10.01 -6.37
N ARG A 122 4.92 9.81 -7.55
CA ARG A 122 4.17 9.72 -8.82
C ARG A 122 3.11 8.64 -8.75
N TRP A 123 3.49 7.43 -8.37
CA TRP A 123 2.57 6.28 -8.23
C TRP A 123 1.45 6.58 -7.23
N TYR A 124 1.80 7.15 -6.09
CA TYR A 124 0.84 7.54 -5.06
C TYR A 124 -0.20 8.52 -5.59
N LEU A 125 0.24 9.61 -6.23
CA LEU A 125 -0.63 10.65 -6.77
C LEU A 125 -1.48 10.17 -7.95
N ASP A 126 -0.96 9.30 -8.80
CA ASP A 126 -1.73 8.72 -9.91
C ASP A 126 -2.89 7.85 -9.42
N ILE A 127 -2.67 7.11 -8.33
CA ILE A 127 -3.73 6.30 -7.71
C ILE A 127 -4.72 7.18 -6.92
N ALA A 128 -4.23 8.18 -6.20
CA ALA A 128 -5.05 9.11 -5.43
C ALA A 128 -6.13 9.83 -6.26
N LYS A 129 -5.89 10.06 -7.55
CA LYS A 129 -6.83 10.71 -8.49
C LYS A 129 -7.98 9.78 -8.92
N ARG A 130 -7.91 8.49 -8.66
CA ARG A 130 -8.94 7.54 -9.09
C ARG A 130 -10.22 7.75 -8.30
N GLU A 131 -11.33 7.91 -9.00
CA GLU A 131 -12.65 8.16 -8.37
C GLU A 131 -13.00 7.09 -7.33
N ALA A 132 -12.73 5.81 -7.62
CA ALA A 132 -12.98 4.72 -6.68
C ALA A 132 -12.10 4.79 -5.42
N VAL A 133 -10.86 5.32 -5.54
CA VAL A 133 -9.95 5.52 -4.40
C VAL A 133 -10.44 6.67 -3.54
N ILE A 134 -10.83 7.79 -4.14
CA ILE A 134 -11.41 8.94 -3.43
C ILE A 134 -12.65 8.51 -2.66
N LYS A 135 -13.59 7.84 -3.31
CA LYS A 135 -14.82 7.33 -2.66
C LYS A 135 -14.50 6.33 -1.55
N GLY A 136 -13.56 5.40 -1.77
CA GLY A 136 -13.18 4.40 -0.78
C GLY A 136 -12.46 5.02 0.43
N TYR A 137 -11.65 6.05 0.21
CA TYR A 137 -10.94 6.73 1.28
C TYR A 137 -11.90 7.49 2.22
N ASP A 138 -12.96 8.08 1.67
CA ASP A 138 -13.97 8.84 2.42
C ASP A 138 -15.06 7.97 3.07
N LEU A 139 -15.17 6.69 2.71
CA LEU A 139 -16.32 5.84 3.04
C LEU A 139 -16.74 5.84 4.53
N LEU A 140 -15.79 6.01 5.45
CA LEU A 140 -16.05 6.00 6.89
C LEU A 140 -15.62 7.29 7.62
N LYS A 141 -15.26 8.35 6.90
CA LYS A 141 -14.54 9.48 7.49
C LYS A 141 -15.18 10.85 7.26
N ASN A 142 -16.40 10.93 6.73
CA ASN A 142 -17.16 12.19 6.55
C ASN A 142 -16.30 13.34 5.97
N ASN A 143 -15.99 13.30 4.68
CA ASN A 143 -15.15 14.25 3.95
C ASN A 143 -13.64 14.14 4.25
N ALA A 144 -13.12 12.93 4.46
CA ALA A 144 -11.68 12.75 4.59
C ALA A 144 -10.96 13.00 3.26
N GLU A 145 -10.05 13.97 3.28
CA GLU A 145 -9.17 14.22 2.15
C GLU A 145 -7.97 13.24 2.14
N ILE A 146 -7.54 12.84 0.95
CA ILE A 146 -6.33 12.04 0.77
C ILE A 146 -5.12 12.94 1.07
N PRO A 147 -4.22 12.54 2.01
CA PRO A 147 -3.04 13.33 2.35
C PRO A 147 -2.17 13.65 1.13
N GLN A 148 -1.66 14.87 1.07
CA GLN A 148 -0.73 15.28 0.02
C GLN A 148 0.72 15.08 0.48
N PRO A 149 1.64 14.66 -0.42
CA PRO A 149 3.06 14.46 -0.10
C PRO A 149 3.77 15.71 0.41
#